data_dec5fb9436d0a16f4217f95435919c9a
#
_entry.id   dec5fb9436d0a16f4217f95435919c9a
#
_cell.length_a   1.000
_cell.length_b   1.000
_cell.length_c   1.000
_cell.angle_alpha   90.00
_cell.angle_beta   90.00
_cell.angle_gamma   90.00
#
_symmetry.space_group_name_H-M   'P 1'
#
loop_
_entity.id
_entity.type
_entity.pdbx_description
1 polymer ?
#
loop_
_entity_poly.entity_id
_entity_poly.type
_entity_poly.pdbx_seq_one_letter_code
_entity_poly.pdbx_strand_id
1 'polypeptide(L)'
;MRPGIIGIVTALLLAVAAPEWAGGIRAAALPEQLTGHGGPVKGIAVAPAGDRVATASFDYSIILRAWPTGAEQAILYGHEAAANAVAFTPDGRRLVTAGDDGLVLVWPTDGPAERREPAARLTGHQGKILQVAVAGDGRHAATAGWDGRIGLWTLDPPGPVTMLEGHDGPVNAVAFSPDGARLYSAGYDGTVRLWDVAARHELRTLVRHGFGVNVIAVDEAAGRLAYGALDGGMRIVDLATGEVRASLDNDRTPVLALSQSRDGRRLAFGDGHGVVTVVDAGRGQVSQDFPAARGPVWALAFGPQDESLLVGGLGSAVAVWPLDPLRRPAEIETRERSGPAASNGERQFERKCRICHTLTPDTARRAGPTLHRLFGRRIGTVAGYPYSEALTGSDLVWTPETVDQLFAEGPDHFLPGTKMPLQKMTNARDRADLIEYLEKATR
;
A
#
# COMPACT_ATOMS: atom_id res chain seq x y z
N MET A 1 60.46 -65.65 -43.92
CA MET A 1 59.01 -65.54 -44.18
C MET A 1 58.23 -66.00 -42.98
N ARG A 2 57.69 -65.13 -42.20
CA ARG A 2 56.72 -65.40 -41.10
C ARG A 2 55.66 -64.37 -41.11
N PRO A 3 54.36 -64.66 -41.16
CA PRO A 3 53.31 -63.70 -41.21
C PRO A 3 53.00 -63.08 -39.79
N GLY A 4 52.77 -61.78 -39.72
CA GLY A 4 52.39 -61.06 -38.52
C GLY A 4 50.92 -61.28 -38.16
N ILE A 5 50.70 -61.44 -36.86
CA ILE A 5 49.37 -61.55 -36.27
C ILE A 5 48.91 -60.12 -35.91
N ILE A 6 47.80 -59.69 -36.50
CA ILE A 6 47.13 -58.48 -36.15
C ILE A 6 46.17 -58.74 -34.99
N GLY A 7 46.52 -58.23 -33.82
CA GLY A 7 45.65 -58.33 -32.66
C GLY A 7 44.61 -57.23 -32.68
N ILE A 8 43.36 -57.58 -32.74
CA ILE A 8 42.22 -56.63 -32.60
C ILE A 8 42.01 -56.39 -31.10
N VAL A 9 42.29 -55.18 -30.64
CA VAL A 9 41.94 -54.72 -29.30
C VAL A 9 40.50 -54.14 -29.33
N THR A 10 39.56 -54.91 -28.79
CA THR A 10 38.19 -54.45 -28.59
C THR A 10 38.14 -53.59 -27.33
N ALA A 11 38.00 -52.28 -27.50
CA ALA A 11 37.78 -51.35 -26.40
C ALA A 11 36.34 -51.46 -25.89
N LEU A 12 36.18 -51.99 -24.69
CA LEU A 12 34.90 -52.03 -23.97
C LEU A 12 34.65 -50.63 -23.39
N LEU A 13 33.75 -49.84 -24.01
CA LEU A 13 33.23 -48.59 -23.48
C LEU A 13 32.24 -48.90 -22.33
N LEU A 14 32.70 -48.82 -21.08
CA LEU A 14 31.85 -48.75 -19.92
C LEU A 14 31.18 -47.39 -19.90
N ALA A 15 29.91 -47.31 -20.27
CA ALA A 15 29.07 -46.18 -20.05
C ALA A 15 28.80 -46.05 -18.53
N VAL A 16 29.51 -45.16 -17.85
CA VAL A 16 29.20 -44.75 -16.49
C VAL A 16 27.96 -43.85 -16.59
N ALA A 17 26.81 -44.39 -16.18
CA ALA A 17 25.61 -43.61 -16.00
C ALA A 17 25.89 -42.54 -14.92
N ALA A 18 25.92 -41.27 -15.29
CA ALA A 18 25.96 -40.18 -14.34
C ALA A 18 24.66 -40.19 -13.51
N PRO A 19 24.73 -40.02 -12.18
CA PRO A 19 23.52 -39.93 -11.37
C PRO A 19 22.75 -38.70 -11.78
N GLU A 20 21.48 -38.82 -12.16
CA GLU A 20 20.50 -37.76 -12.30
C GLU A 20 20.21 -37.14 -10.93
N TRP A 21 21.13 -36.32 -10.41
CA TRP A 21 20.94 -35.43 -9.28
C TRP A 21 20.92 -33.99 -9.76
N ALA A 22 19.98 -33.67 -10.62
CA ALA A 22 19.64 -32.30 -10.97
C ALA A 22 18.13 -32.07 -10.77
N GLY A 23 17.63 -32.45 -9.60
CA GLY A 23 16.43 -31.86 -9.06
C GLY A 23 16.76 -30.40 -8.63
N GLY A 24 17.06 -29.54 -9.57
CA GLY A 24 17.09 -28.12 -9.33
C GLY A 24 15.72 -27.75 -8.78
N ILE A 25 15.67 -27.30 -7.51
CA ILE A 25 14.51 -26.63 -6.94
C ILE A 25 14.20 -25.51 -7.93
N ARG A 26 13.20 -25.69 -8.79
CA ARG A 26 12.67 -24.60 -9.60
C ARG A 26 12.24 -23.55 -8.58
N ALA A 27 12.93 -22.42 -8.53
CA ALA A 27 12.47 -21.29 -7.78
C ALA A 27 10.99 -21.10 -8.15
N ALA A 28 10.11 -21.11 -7.14
CA ALA A 28 8.69 -20.92 -7.37
C ALA A 28 8.53 -19.61 -8.16
N ALA A 29 7.78 -19.67 -9.27
CA ALA A 29 7.52 -18.47 -10.05
C ALA A 29 6.77 -17.49 -9.15
N LEU A 30 7.22 -16.22 -9.14
CA LEU A 30 6.53 -15.17 -8.41
C LEU A 30 5.10 -15.03 -8.94
N PRO A 31 4.11 -14.78 -8.09
CA PRO A 31 2.77 -14.47 -8.55
C PRO A 31 2.79 -13.14 -9.33
N GLU A 32 1.98 -13.02 -10.37
CA GLU A 32 1.86 -11.76 -11.11
C GLU A 32 1.13 -10.69 -10.30
N GLN A 33 0.21 -11.12 -9.44
CA GLN A 33 -0.62 -10.24 -8.61
C GLN A 33 -0.97 -10.91 -7.27
N LEU A 34 -1.12 -10.07 -6.23
CA LEU A 34 -1.73 -10.46 -4.97
C LEU A 34 -3.15 -9.89 -4.93
N THR A 35 -4.15 -10.77 -5.05
CA THR A 35 -5.58 -10.42 -5.10
C THR A 35 -6.26 -10.66 -3.75
N GLY A 36 -7.50 -10.23 -3.56
CA GLY A 36 -8.33 -10.53 -2.38
C GLY A 36 -8.86 -9.31 -1.66
N HIS A 37 -8.24 -8.12 -1.82
CA HIS A 37 -8.85 -6.88 -1.34
C HIS A 37 -10.07 -6.49 -2.16
N GLY A 38 -11.02 -5.85 -1.49
CA GLY A 38 -12.23 -5.28 -2.10
C GLY A 38 -12.09 -3.80 -2.48
N GLY A 39 -10.95 -3.18 -2.18
CA GLY A 39 -10.69 -1.75 -2.42
C GLY A 39 -9.21 -1.48 -2.73
N PRO A 40 -8.86 -0.22 -2.98
CA PRO A 40 -7.49 0.22 -3.23
C PRO A 40 -6.50 -0.23 -2.17
N VAL A 41 -5.29 -0.58 -2.58
CA VAL A 41 -4.20 -0.95 -1.67
C VAL A 41 -3.35 0.28 -1.38
N LYS A 42 -3.25 0.65 -0.10
CA LYS A 42 -2.59 1.86 0.38
C LYS A 42 -1.28 1.59 1.12
N GLY A 43 -1.11 0.41 1.69
CA GLY A 43 0.10 0.02 2.42
C GLY A 43 0.58 -1.36 2.03
N ILE A 44 1.89 -1.55 1.95
CA ILE A 44 2.55 -2.82 1.72
C ILE A 44 3.76 -2.91 2.66
N ALA A 45 3.90 -4.04 3.34
CA ALA A 45 5.07 -4.33 4.16
C ALA A 45 5.56 -5.75 3.88
N VAL A 46 6.88 -5.91 3.84
CA VAL A 46 7.56 -7.19 3.73
C VAL A 46 8.12 -7.58 5.08
N ALA A 47 7.89 -8.81 5.51
CA ALA A 47 8.41 -9.31 6.77
C ALA A 47 9.95 -9.35 6.76
N PRO A 48 10.62 -9.10 7.92
CA PRO A 48 12.08 -9.10 8.00
C PRO A 48 12.72 -10.42 7.54
N ALA A 49 12.06 -11.56 7.81
CA ALA A 49 12.49 -12.87 7.34
C ALA A 49 12.31 -13.08 5.83
N GLY A 50 11.53 -12.25 5.15
CA GLY A 50 11.25 -12.37 3.73
C GLY A 50 10.26 -13.49 3.36
N ASP A 51 9.58 -14.05 4.34
CA ASP A 51 8.65 -15.17 4.20
C ASP A 51 7.18 -14.76 4.09
N ARG A 52 6.88 -13.48 4.35
CA ARG A 52 5.52 -12.94 4.38
C ARG A 52 5.45 -11.52 3.85
N VAL A 53 4.27 -11.19 3.31
CA VAL A 53 3.89 -9.84 2.88
C VAL A 53 2.54 -9.49 3.50
N ALA A 54 2.42 -8.27 4.01
CA ALA A 54 1.16 -7.71 4.51
C ALA A 54 0.74 -6.53 3.66
N THR A 55 -0.56 -6.43 3.39
CA THR A 55 -1.15 -5.34 2.59
C THR A 55 -2.31 -4.71 3.33
N ALA A 56 -2.41 -3.38 3.30
CA ALA A 56 -3.48 -2.58 3.90
C ALA A 56 -4.31 -1.89 2.83
N SER A 57 -5.64 -1.85 3.01
CA SER A 57 -6.55 -1.41 1.96
C SER A 57 -7.67 -0.50 2.47
N PHE A 58 -8.25 0.24 1.51
CA PHE A 58 -9.48 1.02 1.70
C PHE A 58 -10.71 0.17 1.99
N ASP A 59 -10.64 -1.16 1.86
CA ASP A 59 -11.67 -2.09 2.31
C ASP A 59 -11.62 -2.37 3.82
N TYR A 60 -10.79 -1.63 4.55
CA TYR A 60 -10.57 -1.66 6.01
C TYR A 60 -9.84 -2.91 6.50
N SER A 61 -9.48 -3.82 5.59
CA SER A 61 -8.78 -5.05 5.90
C SER A 61 -7.27 -4.95 5.74
N ILE A 62 -6.58 -5.83 6.45
CA ILE A 62 -5.17 -6.15 6.23
C ILE A 62 -5.11 -7.60 5.79
N ILE A 63 -4.38 -7.90 4.71
CA ILE A 63 -4.18 -9.28 4.28
C ILE A 63 -2.73 -9.68 4.51
N LEU A 64 -2.52 -10.74 5.27
CA LEU A 64 -1.22 -11.37 5.49
C LEU A 64 -1.07 -12.57 4.54
N ARG A 65 0.05 -12.65 3.84
CA ARG A 65 0.33 -13.66 2.82
C ARG A 65 1.68 -14.31 3.00
N ALA A 66 1.78 -15.58 2.66
CA ALA A 66 3.04 -16.28 2.51
C ALA A 66 3.78 -15.81 1.24
N TRP A 67 5.10 -15.67 1.32
CA TRP A 67 5.94 -15.38 0.18
C TRP A 67 6.91 -16.56 -0.07
N PRO A 68 7.21 -16.92 -1.33
CA PRO A 68 6.83 -16.24 -2.58
C PRO A 68 5.51 -16.71 -3.20
N THR A 69 4.75 -17.57 -2.56
CA THR A 69 3.53 -18.18 -3.15
C THR A 69 2.38 -17.20 -3.32
N GLY A 70 2.34 -16.10 -2.53
CA GLY A 70 1.22 -15.19 -2.47
C GLY A 70 -0.02 -15.76 -1.75
N ALA A 71 0.09 -16.96 -1.18
CA ALA A 71 -1.02 -17.64 -0.50
C ALA A 71 -1.50 -16.82 0.71
N GLU A 72 -2.81 -16.60 0.81
CA GLU A 72 -3.43 -15.91 1.92
C GLU A 72 -3.29 -16.74 3.20
N GLN A 73 -2.76 -16.11 4.25
CA GLN A 73 -2.61 -16.70 5.58
C GLN A 73 -3.66 -16.17 6.56
N ALA A 74 -4.05 -14.91 6.43
CA ALA A 74 -5.10 -14.31 7.23
C ALA A 74 -5.62 -13.02 6.60
N ILE A 75 -6.90 -12.73 6.87
CA ILE A 75 -7.49 -11.41 6.67
C ILE A 75 -7.82 -10.84 8.06
N LEU A 76 -7.26 -9.67 8.38
CA LEU A 76 -7.41 -9.03 9.68
C LEU A 76 -8.43 -7.89 9.56
N TYR A 77 -9.45 -7.93 10.39
CA TYR A 77 -10.51 -6.92 10.46
C TYR A 77 -10.49 -6.26 11.83
N GLY A 78 -10.51 -4.93 11.87
CA GLY A 78 -10.50 -4.19 13.12
C GLY A 78 -10.46 -2.69 12.92
N HIS A 79 -9.99 -2.23 11.75
CA HIS A 79 -10.15 -0.84 11.35
C HIS A 79 -11.60 -0.52 11.00
N GLU A 80 -12.05 0.67 11.38
CA GLU A 80 -13.40 1.17 11.14
C GLU A 80 -13.48 2.09 9.93
N ALA A 81 -12.33 2.41 9.34
CA ALA A 81 -12.18 3.16 8.11
C ALA A 81 -11.00 2.60 7.29
N ALA A 82 -10.61 3.28 6.21
CA ALA A 82 -9.52 2.84 5.35
C ALA A 82 -8.23 2.56 6.14
N ALA A 83 -7.65 1.39 5.96
CA ALA A 83 -6.32 1.07 6.47
C ALA A 83 -5.26 1.64 5.51
N ASN A 84 -4.45 2.60 5.99
CA ASN A 84 -3.50 3.32 5.16
C ASN A 84 -2.09 2.74 5.22
N ALA A 85 -1.70 2.22 6.37
CA ALA A 85 -0.32 1.82 6.62
C ALA A 85 -0.24 0.50 7.38
N VAL A 86 0.82 -0.24 7.11
CA VAL A 86 1.17 -1.49 7.77
C VAL A 86 2.68 -1.62 7.88
N ALA A 87 3.16 -2.09 9.02
CA ALA A 87 4.57 -2.39 9.25
C ALA A 87 4.73 -3.64 10.12
N PHE A 88 5.74 -4.45 9.86
CA PHE A 88 6.13 -5.55 10.74
C PHE A 88 7.03 -5.04 11.86
N THR A 89 6.95 -5.69 13.03
CA THR A 89 8.03 -5.61 14.02
C THR A 89 9.29 -6.31 13.50
N PRO A 90 10.50 -5.93 13.96
CA PRO A 90 11.76 -6.51 13.48
C PRO A 90 11.87 -8.02 13.66
N ASP A 91 11.20 -8.60 14.67
CA ASP A 91 11.09 -10.04 14.89
C ASP A 91 10.06 -10.74 14.01
N GLY A 92 9.29 -9.98 13.22
CA GLY A 92 8.22 -10.46 12.34
C GLY A 92 6.99 -11.02 13.07
N ARG A 93 6.93 -10.94 14.42
CA ARG A 93 5.87 -11.56 15.22
C ARG A 93 4.62 -10.71 15.34
N ARG A 94 4.71 -9.43 15.04
CA ARG A 94 3.57 -8.50 15.09
C ARG A 94 3.50 -7.66 13.83
N LEU A 95 2.27 -7.25 13.49
CA LEU A 95 1.98 -6.17 12.56
C LEU A 95 1.47 -4.97 13.35
N VAL A 96 1.88 -3.79 12.93
CA VAL A 96 1.33 -2.51 13.39
C VAL A 96 0.66 -1.87 12.20
N THR A 97 -0.62 -1.51 12.35
CA THR A 97 -1.43 -0.93 11.28
C THR A 97 -2.05 0.38 11.71
N ALA A 98 -2.30 1.27 10.77
CA ALA A 98 -2.91 2.57 11.05
C ALA A 98 -3.83 3.00 9.91
N GLY A 99 -4.87 3.78 10.23
CA GLY A 99 -5.92 4.08 9.26
C GLY A 99 -6.58 5.44 9.40
N ASP A 100 -7.58 5.65 8.56
CA ASP A 100 -8.43 6.85 8.53
C ASP A 100 -9.31 6.99 9.79
N ASP A 101 -9.45 5.93 10.58
CA ASP A 101 -10.12 5.91 11.88
C ASP A 101 -9.30 6.51 13.02
N GLY A 102 -8.05 6.91 12.76
CA GLY A 102 -7.12 7.45 13.75
C GLY A 102 -6.59 6.40 14.73
N LEU A 103 -6.84 5.10 14.49
CA LEU A 103 -6.39 4.00 15.32
C LEU A 103 -5.02 3.48 14.90
N VAL A 104 -4.25 3.05 15.88
CA VAL A 104 -3.10 2.15 15.68
C VAL A 104 -3.48 0.79 16.26
N LEU A 105 -3.44 -0.25 15.43
CA LEU A 105 -3.76 -1.61 15.85
C LEU A 105 -2.50 -2.48 15.79
N VAL A 106 -2.32 -3.30 16.83
CA VAL A 106 -1.20 -4.24 16.94
C VAL A 106 -1.75 -5.66 16.82
N TRP A 107 -1.23 -6.44 15.88
CA TRP A 107 -1.73 -7.77 15.57
C TRP A 107 -0.64 -8.83 15.77
N PRO A 108 -0.94 -10.01 16.33
CA PRO A 108 -0.05 -11.14 16.22
C PRO A 108 -0.01 -11.66 14.77
N THR A 109 1.15 -12.04 14.28
CA THR A 109 1.28 -12.62 12.93
C THR A 109 1.09 -14.13 12.93
N ASP A 110 1.20 -14.78 14.08
CA ASP A 110 1.06 -16.22 14.28
C ASP A 110 -0.29 -16.54 14.95
N GLY A 111 -0.70 -17.80 14.88
CA GLY A 111 -1.96 -18.29 15.45
C GLY A 111 -3.07 -18.53 14.39
N PRO A 112 -4.24 -19.03 14.83
CA PRO A 112 -5.36 -19.35 13.94
C PRO A 112 -5.88 -18.11 13.21
N ALA A 113 -6.04 -18.20 11.89
CA ALA A 113 -6.46 -17.09 11.06
C ALA A 113 -7.85 -16.54 11.43
N GLU A 114 -8.77 -17.45 11.81
CA GLU A 114 -10.18 -17.15 12.07
C GLU A 114 -10.42 -16.35 13.37
N ARG A 115 -9.41 -16.24 14.23
CA ARG A 115 -9.51 -15.62 15.57
C ARG A 115 -8.44 -14.56 15.82
N ARG A 116 -7.90 -13.96 14.76
CA ARG A 116 -6.89 -12.91 14.94
C ARG A 116 -7.56 -11.58 15.23
N GLU A 117 -7.68 -11.32 16.53
CA GLU A 117 -8.06 -10.00 17.05
C GLU A 117 -6.79 -9.16 17.29
N PRO A 118 -6.89 -7.83 17.22
CA PRO A 118 -5.76 -6.98 17.58
C PRO A 118 -5.41 -7.17 19.06
N ALA A 119 -4.13 -7.41 19.32
CA ALA A 119 -3.61 -7.51 20.69
C ALA A 119 -3.67 -6.16 21.43
N ALA A 120 -3.65 -5.05 20.67
CA ALA A 120 -3.84 -3.71 21.23
C ALA A 120 -4.56 -2.80 20.23
N ARG A 121 -5.40 -1.91 20.77
CA ARG A 121 -6.03 -0.77 20.09
C ARG A 121 -5.54 0.50 20.76
N LEU A 122 -4.79 1.32 20.04
CA LEU A 122 -4.17 2.52 20.56
C LEU A 122 -4.82 3.73 19.92
N THR A 123 -5.21 4.70 20.74
CA THR A 123 -5.89 5.93 20.34
C THR A 123 -5.07 7.15 20.75
N GLY A 124 -5.19 8.25 19.99
CA GLY A 124 -4.47 9.50 20.32
C GLY A 124 -4.54 10.55 19.22
N HIS A 125 -4.44 10.15 17.94
CA HIS A 125 -4.64 11.06 16.83
C HIS A 125 -6.08 11.56 16.75
N GLN A 126 -6.25 12.82 16.35
CA GLN A 126 -7.56 13.45 16.13
C GLN A 126 -7.98 13.44 14.65
N GLY A 127 -7.30 12.65 13.83
CA GLY A 127 -7.55 12.54 12.40
C GLY A 127 -6.89 11.30 11.83
N LYS A 128 -6.90 11.20 10.52
CA LYS A 128 -6.32 10.10 9.77
C LYS A 128 -4.85 9.90 10.08
N ILE A 129 -4.43 8.66 10.17
CA ILE A 129 -3.02 8.31 10.21
C ILE A 129 -2.60 7.86 8.80
N LEU A 130 -1.57 8.47 8.26
CA LEU A 130 -1.13 8.24 6.88
C LEU A 130 -0.04 7.17 6.78
N GLN A 131 0.86 7.11 7.78
CA GLN A 131 1.96 6.16 7.82
C GLN A 131 2.26 5.71 9.25
N VAL A 132 2.84 4.51 9.36
CA VAL A 132 3.39 3.95 10.60
C VAL A 132 4.80 3.42 10.34
N ALA A 133 5.71 3.67 11.27
CA ALA A 133 7.04 3.08 11.31
C ALA A 133 7.24 2.38 12.66
N VAL A 134 7.95 1.25 12.65
CA VAL A 134 8.32 0.50 13.87
C VAL A 134 9.81 0.67 14.11
N ALA A 135 10.18 0.96 15.35
CA ALA A 135 11.59 1.09 15.73
C ALA A 135 12.33 -0.25 15.73
N GLY A 136 13.66 -0.21 15.60
CA GLY A 136 14.51 -1.41 15.58
C GLY A 136 14.44 -2.29 16.83
N ASP A 137 13.95 -1.74 17.95
CA ASP A 137 13.72 -2.49 19.20
C ASP A 137 12.41 -3.31 19.19
N GLY A 138 11.54 -3.11 18.21
CA GLY A 138 10.23 -3.76 18.09
C GLY A 138 9.22 -3.38 19.17
N ARG A 139 9.56 -2.42 20.06
CA ARG A 139 8.75 -1.99 21.19
C ARG A 139 8.11 -0.63 21.00
N HIS A 140 8.66 0.17 20.11
CA HIS A 140 8.17 1.51 19.81
C HIS A 140 7.72 1.63 18.36
N ALA A 141 6.73 2.47 18.13
CA ALA A 141 6.28 2.86 16.81
C ALA A 141 6.10 4.38 16.73
N ALA A 142 6.17 4.91 15.52
CA ALA A 142 5.83 6.29 15.23
C ALA A 142 4.76 6.34 14.14
N THR A 143 3.88 7.32 14.21
CA THR A 143 2.81 7.55 13.23
C THR A 143 2.82 8.98 12.71
N ALA A 144 2.50 9.13 11.43
CA ALA A 144 2.32 10.40 10.75
C ALA A 144 0.82 10.72 10.66
N GLY A 145 0.37 11.81 11.31
CA GLY A 145 -1.04 12.17 11.42
C GLY A 145 -1.45 13.34 10.52
N TRP A 146 -2.66 13.27 9.97
CA TRP A 146 -3.30 14.38 9.26
C TRP A 146 -3.60 15.56 10.19
N ASP A 147 -3.62 15.33 11.50
CA ASP A 147 -3.78 16.34 12.55
C ASP A 147 -2.51 17.19 12.80
N GLY A 148 -1.46 17.02 11.97
CA GLY A 148 -0.21 17.76 12.06
C GLY A 148 0.75 17.23 13.13
N ARG A 149 0.43 16.11 13.77
CA ARG A 149 1.20 15.53 14.87
C ARG A 149 1.88 14.25 14.48
N ILE A 150 2.93 13.91 15.23
CA ILE A 150 3.59 12.62 15.19
C ILE A 150 3.24 11.90 16.50
N GLY A 151 2.66 10.69 16.41
CA GLY A 151 2.45 9.85 17.58
C GLY A 151 3.66 8.98 17.86
N LEU A 152 4.20 9.00 19.08
CA LEU A 152 5.16 8.01 19.57
C LEU A 152 4.45 7.02 20.49
N TRP A 153 4.47 5.76 20.12
CA TRP A 153 3.73 4.68 20.76
C TRP A 153 4.65 3.67 21.40
N THR A 154 4.28 3.20 22.62
CA THR A 154 4.86 1.99 23.21
C THR A 154 3.93 0.83 22.88
N LEU A 155 4.46 -0.21 22.24
CA LEU A 155 3.70 -1.37 21.73
C LEU A 155 3.63 -2.51 22.76
N ASP A 156 4.63 -2.62 23.65
CA ASP A 156 4.74 -3.74 24.58
C ASP A 156 5.53 -3.38 25.86
N PRO A 157 4.86 -3.33 27.05
CA PRO A 157 3.40 -3.30 27.15
C PRO A 157 2.82 -2.03 26.53
N PRO A 158 1.58 -2.06 26.00
CA PRO A 158 0.95 -0.85 25.49
C PRO A 158 0.90 0.26 26.54
N GLY A 159 1.35 1.44 26.15
CA GLY A 159 1.44 2.60 27.04
C GLY A 159 0.76 3.84 26.44
N PRO A 160 0.72 4.94 27.20
CA PRO A 160 0.18 6.20 26.69
C PRO A 160 1.02 6.71 25.50
N VAL A 161 0.32 7.29 24.51
CA VAL A 161 0.98 7.93 23.38
C VAL A 161 1.60 9.26 23.78
N THR A 162 2.76 9.58 23.21
CA THR A 162 3.33 10.92 23.24
C THR A 162 3.12 11.56 21.86
N MET A 163 2.49 12.72 21.82
CA MET A 163 2.34 13.50 20.58
C MET A 163 3.46 14.52 20.46
N LEU A 164 4.19 14.49 19.34
CA LEU A 164 5.16 15.52 18.98
C LEU A 164 4.48 16.53 18.07
N GLU A 165 4.69 17.80 18.38
CA GLU A 165 4.16 18.94 17.62
C GLU A 165 5.31 19.73 16.99
N GLY A 166 5.07 20.36 15.85
CA GLY A 166 6.07 21.19 15.17
C GLY A 166 5.82 21.39 13.67
N HIS A 167 5.26 20.37 12.96
CA HIS A 167 4.86 20.57 11.57
C HIS A 167 3.68 21.55 11.47
N ASP A 168 3.73 22.38 10.41
CA ASP A 168 2.65 23.31 10.08
C ASP A 168 1.73 22.67 9.01
N GLY A 169 0.91 21.72 9.46
CA GLY A 169 0.00 20.93 8.64
C GLY A 169 0.25 19.43 8.72
N PRO A 170 -0.45 18.64 7.90
CA PRO A 170 -0.37 17.18 7.92
C PRO A 170 1.05 16.63 7.86
N VAL A 171 1.34 15.67 8.72
CA VAL A 171 2.56 14.86 8.63
C VAL A 171 2.27 13.67 7.72
N ASN A 172 3.05 13.51 6.66
CA ASN A 172 2.83 12.50 5.62
C ASN A 172 3.64 11.23 5.85
N ALA A 173 4.87 11.37 6.37
CA ALA A 173 5.79 10.25 6.53
C ALA A 173 6.65 10.35 7.77
N VAL A 174 7.01 9.18 8.33
CA VAL A 174 7.94 9.03 9.46
C VAL A 174 8.88 7.85 9.24
N ALA A 175 10.12 7.96 9.72
CA ALA A 175 11.10 6.88 9.68
C ALA A 175 12.03 6.97 10.89
N PHE A 176 12.28 5.84 11.57
CA PHE A 176 13.27 5.78 12.63
C PHE A 176 14.69 5.65 12.09
N SER A 177 15.66 6.13 12.88
CA SER A 177 17.05 5.67 12.77
C SER A 177 17.15 4.18 13.13
N PRO A 178 18.18 3.45 12.65
CA PRO A 178 18.36 2.03 12.97
C PRO A 178 18.43 1.73 14.47
N ASP A 179 19.02 2.64 15.25
CA ASP A 179 19.12 2.54 16.72
C ASP A 179 17.85 2.97 17.45
N GLY A 180 16.85 3.54 16.73
CA GLY A 180 15.62 4.05 17.32
C GLY A 180 15.75 5.35 18.10
N ALA A 181 16.96 5.92 18.22
CA ALA A 181 17.21 7.13 19.00
C ALA A 181 16.70 8.40 18.31
N ARG A 182 16.63 8.38 16.99
CA ARG A 182 16.17 9.50 16.15
C ARG A 182 14.94 9.11 15.34
N LEU A 183 14.13 10.12 15.04
CA LEU A 183 13.00 10.00 14.12
C LEU A 183 13.10 11.08 13.07
N TYR A 184 12.81 10.72 11.84
CA TYR A 184 12.67 11.63 10.71
C TYR A 184 11.19 11.73 10.37
N SER A 185 10.71 12.94 10.07
CA SER A 185 9.34 13.17 9.62
C SER A 185 9.31 14.07 8.41
N ALA A 186 8.29 13.91 7.57
CA ALA A 186 8.04 14.77 6.43
C ALA A 186 6.58 15.22 6.42
N GLY A 187 6.35 16.48 6.06
CA GLY A 187 5.03 17.10 6.16
C GLY A 187 4.59 17.84 4.91
N TYR A 188 3.30 18.17 4.90
CA TYR A 188 2.66 19.00 3.89
C TYR A 188 3.24 20.44 3.87
N ASP A 189 3.86 20.86 4.99
CA ASP A 189 4.58 22.14 5.14
C ASP A 189 5.89 22.20 4.34
N GLY A 190 6.22 21.12 3.58
CA GLY A 190 7.41 21.03 2.76
C GLY A 190 8.70 20.81 3.55
N THR A 191 8.61 20.47 4.83
CA THR A 191 9.80 20.22 5.66
C THR A 191 10.02 18.74 5.90
N VAL A 192 11.33 18.38 6.02
CA VAL A 192 11.77 17.15 6.66
C VAL A 192 12.46 17.52 7.95
N ARG A 193 12.01 16.95 9.07
CA ARG A 193 12.48 17.27 10.42
C ARG A 193 13.14 16.07 11.08
N LEU A 194 14.11 16.35 11.92
CA LEU A 194 14.82 15.37 12.74
C LEU A 194 14.47 15.59 14.21
N TRP A 195 14.13 14.51 14.91
CA TRP A 195 13.67 14.51 16.29
C TRP A 195 14.55 13.62 17.16
N ASP A 196 14.75 14.01 18.42
CA ASP A 196 15.24 13.13 19.48
C ASP A 196 14.05 12.39 20.09
N VAL A 197 14.06 11.05 20.00
CA VAL A 197 12.96 10.21 20.47
C VAL A 197 12.85 10.21 22.00
N ALA A 198 13.99 10.15 22.69
CA ALA A 198 14.02 10.12 24.16
C ALA A 198 13.67 11.48 24.79
N ALA A 199 14.23 12.55 24.22
CA ALA A 199 13.98 13.92 24.68
C ALA A 199 12.67 14.50 24.15
N ARG A 200 12.04 13.87 23.14
CA ARG A 200 10.73 14.23 22.57
C ARG A 200 10.64 15.64 22.03
N HIS A 201 11.71 16.11 21.37
CA HIS A 201 11.74 17.43 20.76
C HIS A 201 12.43 17.39 19.39
N GLU A 202 12.15 18.42 18.57
CA GLU A 202 12.83 18.62 17.29
C GLU A 202 14.29 19.00 17.53
N LEU A 203 15.21 18.29 16.88
CA LEU A 203 16.62 18.63 16.85
C LEU A 203 16.90 19.70 15.80
N ARG A 204 16.32 19.51 14.60
CA ARG A 204 16.46 20.47 13.49
C ARG A 204 15.52 20.15 12.33
N THR A 205 15.24 21.16 11.53
CA THR A 205 14.72 20.97 10.17
C THR A 205 15.87 20.63 9.22
N LEU A 206 15.81 19.46 8.59
CA LEU A 206 16.85 18.95 7.68
C LEU A 206 16.65 19.44 6.25
N VAL A 207 15.40 19.47 5.77
CA VAL A 207 15.04 19.89 4.42
C VAL A 207 13.91 20.93 4.48
N ARG A 208 14.01 21.94 3.60
CA ARG A 208 12.92 22.87 3.27
C ARG A 208 12.71 22.81 1.77
N HIS A 209 11.67 22.07 1.35
CA HIS A 209 11.22 21.99 -0.03
C HIS A 209 10.06 22.95 -0.25
N GLY A 210 9.91 23.55 -1.40
CA GLY A 210 8.84 24.52 -1.64
C GLY A 210 7.43 23.94 -1.68
N PHE A 211 7.30 22.61 -1.75
CA PHE A 211 6.05 21.87 -1.78
C PHE A 211 6.05 20.75 -0.74
N GLY A 212 4.87 20.27 -0.37
CA GLY A 212 4.74 19.20 0.62
C GLY A 212 5.57 17.96 0.27
N VAL A 213 6.27 17.42 1.27
CA VAL A 213 7.01 16.16 1.15
C VAL A 213 6.11 15.02 1.58
N ASN A 214 5.89 14.06 0.66
CA ASN A 214 4.94 12.98 0.89
C ASN A 214 5.57 11.71 1.49
N VAL A 215 6.78 11.39 1.07
CA VAL A 215 7.44 10.12 1.38
C VAL A 215 8.91 10.33 1.63
N ILE A 216 9.48 9.55 2.56
CA ILE A 216 10.92 9.55 2.88
C ILE A 216 11.45 8.12 2.99
N ALA A 217 12.74 7.96 2.69
CA ALA A 217 13.53 6.78 3.02
C ALA A 217 14.87 7.24 3.59
N VAL A 218 15.29 6.65 4.70
CA VAL A 218 16.50 7.04 5.43
C VAL A 218 17.50 5.91 5.42
N ASP A 219 18.73 6.22 5.03
CA ASP A 219 19.88 5.32 5.05
C ASP A 219 21.02 6.02 5.79
N GLU A 220 21.04 5.88 7.12
CA GLU A 220 22.06 6.50 7.96
C GLU A 220 23.46 5.92 7.71
N ALA A 221 23.52 4.62 7.37
CA ALA A 221 24.81 3.99 7.07
C ALA A 221 25.47 4.60 5.84
N ALA A 222 24.68 5.00 4.84
CA ALA A 222 25.16 5.70 3.66
C ALA A 222 25.11 7.24 3.81
N GLY A 223 24.67 7.76 4.95
CA GLY A 223 24.56 9.19 5.24
C GLY A 223 23.62 9.93 4.30
N ARG A 224 22.49 9.31 3.92
CA ARG A 224 21.55 9.90 2.96
C ARG A 224 20.08 9.72 3.37
N LEU A 225 19.26 10.66 2.90
CA LEU A 225 17.81 10.60 2.94
C LEU A 225 17.30 10.82 1.51
N ALA A 226 16.37 9.97 1.08
CA ALA A 226 15.62 10.18 -0.15
C ALA A 226 14.22 10.66 0.19
N TYR A 227 13.66 11.54 -0.64
CA TYR A 227 12.28 11.97 -0.49
C TYR A 227 11.57 12.20 -1.82
N GLY A 228 10.25 12.10 -1.80
CA GLY A 228 9.37 12.44 -2.90
C GLY A 228 8.36 13.51 -2.48
N ALA A 229 8.11 14.47 -3.36
CA ALA A 229 7.30 15.64 -3.07
C ALA A 229 6.06 15.79 -3.97
N LEU A 230 5.17 16.72 -3.61
CA LEU A 230 3.91 16.99 -4.32
C LEU A 230 4.11 17.60 -5.71
N ASP A 231 5.24 18.26 -5.97
CA ASP A 231 5.59 18.79 -7.28
C ASP A 231 6.16 17.74 -8.26
N GLY A 232 6.25 16.47 -7.82
CA GLY A 232 6.87 15.38 -8.58
C GLY A 232 8.37 15.28 -8.39
N GLY A 233 8.96 16.14 -7.59
CA GLY A 233 10.39 16.12 -7.29
C GLY A 233 10.81 14.90 -6.49
N MET A 234 11.83 14.18 -6.97
CA MET A 234 12.54 13.12 -6.28
C MET A 234 13.93 13.59 -5.94
N ARG A 235 14.32 13.53 -4.68
CA ARG A 235 15.62 14.04 -4.19
C ARG A 235 16.32 13.01 -3.34
N ILE A 236 17.64 13.00 -3.43
CA ILE A 236 18.54 12.35 -2.48
C ILE A 236 19.39 13.44 -1.86
N VAL A 237 19.36 13.54 -0.53
CA VAL A 237 20.09 14.57 0.23
C VAL A 237 21.07 13.93 1.20
N ASP A 238 22.09 14.70 1.53
CA ASP A 238 23.04 14.38 2.59
C ASP A 238 22.39 14.54 3.96
N LEU A 239 22.46 13.53 4.81
CA LEU A 239 21.86 13.57 6.15
C LEU A 239 22.56 14.55 7.11
N ALA A 240 23.85 14.80 6.93
CA ALA A 240 24.58 15.70 7.80
C ALA A 240 24.30 17.17 7.48
N THR A 241 24.28 17.51 6.19
CA THR A 241 24.19 18.90 5.72
C THR A 241 22.79 19.29 5.22
N GLY A 242 21.97 18.33 4.77
CA GLY A 242 20.70 18.58 4.08
C GLY A 242 20.90 18.97 2.60
N GLU A 243 22.12 18.99 2.09
CA GLU A 243 22.42 19.35 0.71
C GLU A 243 21.93 18.29 -0.27
N VAL A 244 21.42 18.72 -1.42
CA VAL A 244 20.93 17.83 -2.48
C VAL A 244 22.11 17.17 -3.18
N ARG A 245 22.22 15.85 -3.05
CA ARG A 245 23.19 15.01 -3.77
C ARG A 245 22.70 14.63 -5.17
N ALA A 246 21.39 14.41 -5.32
CA ALA A 246 20.76 14.12 -6.61
C ALA A 246 19.35 14.69 -6.67
N SER A 247 19.01 15.24 -7.84
CA SER A 247 17.71 15.80 -8.16
C SER A 247 17.20 15.12 -9.43
N LEU A 248 16.04 14.47 -9.34
CA LEU A 248 15.39 13.77 -10.43
C LEU A 248 14.05 14.47 -10.67
N ASP A 249 14.14 15.70 -11.16
CA ASP A 249 12.94 16.46 -11.54
C ASP A 249 12.42 15.90 -12.85
N ASN A 250 11.18 15.53 -12.83
CA ASN A 250 10.41 15.30 -14.04
C ASN A 250 9.13 16.14 -13.92
N ASP A 251 8.60 16.59 -15.03
CA ASP A 251 7.32 17.33 -15.10
C ASP A 251 6.12 16.40 -14.82
N ARG A 252 6.30 15.47 -13.88
CA ARG A 252 5.30 14.46 -13.52
C ARG A 252 4.49 14.90 -12.32
N THR A 253 3.47 14.11 -12.03
CA THR A 253 2.58 14.26 -10.89
C THR A 253 3.28 13.96 -9.55
N PRO A 254 2.62 14.29 -8.43
CA PRO A 254 3.12 14.00 -7.09
C PRO A 254 3.73 12.61 -6.93
N VAL A 255 4.86 12.53 -6.26
CA VAL A 255 5.43 11.27 -5.78
C VAL A 255 4.66 10.84 -4.54
N LEU A 256 4.06 9.64 -4.58
CA LEU A 256 3.13 9.17 -3.55
C LEU A 256 3.61 7.93 -2.81
N ALA A 257 4.61 7.23 -3.36
CA ALA A 257 5.19 6.05 -2.74
C ALA A 257 6.72 6.04 -2.92
N LEU A 258 7.42 5.51 -1.94
CA LEU A 258 8.88 5.34 -1.96
C LEU A 258 9.23 4.07 -1.22
N SER A 259 10.11 3.28 -1.80
CA SER A 259 10.70 2.11 -1.16
C SER A 259 12.20 2.07 -1.41
N GLN A 260 12.93 1.56 -0.45
CA GLN A 260 14.37 1.28 -0.55
C GLN A 260 14.60 -0.22 -0.60
N SER A 261 15.51 -0.68 -1.46
CA SER A 261 15.96 -2.06 -1.48
C SER A 261 16.67 -2.44 -0.18
N ARG A 262 16.63 -3.70 0.19
CA ARG A 262 17.21 -4.21 1.43
C ARG A 262 18.72 -3.93 1.55
N ASP A 263 19.42 -3.97 0.42
CA ASP A 263 20.86 -3.65 0.34
C ASP A 263 21.16 -2.14 0.30
N GLY A 264 20.11 -1.29 0.32
CA GLY A 264 20.21 0.16 0.26
C GLY A 264 20.63 0.72 -1.10
N ARG A 265 20.91 -0.12 -2.11
CA ARG A 265 21.48 0.34 -3.40
C ARG A 265 20.46 0.92 -4.36
N ARG A 266 19.18 0.57 -4.20
CA ARG A 266 18.10 1.01 -5.09
C ARG A 266 17.02 1.72 -4.30
N LEU A 267 16.45 2.74 -4.92
CA LEU A 267 15.24 3.43 -4.49
C LEU A 267 14.20 3.27 -5.59
N ALA A 268 12.96 3.05 -5.22
CA ALA A 268 11.85 3.02 -6.16
C ALA A 268 10.82 4.07 -5.75
N PHE A 269 10.47 4.96 -6.67
CA PHE A 269 9.50 6.04 -6.50
C PHE A 269 8.27 5.73 -7.34
N GLY A 270 7.09 5.89 -6.76
CA GLY A 270 5.80 5.73 -7.43
C GLY A 270 5.05 7.06 -7.50
N ASP A 271 4.53 7.41 -8.67
CA ASP A 271 3.89 8.70 -8.90
C ASP A 271 2.35 8.61 -9.05
N GLY A 272 1.73 9.78 -9.19
CA GLY A 272 0.28 9.92 -9.35
C GLY A 272 -0.27 9.44 -10.70
N HIS A 273 0.57 9.22 -11.71
CA HIS A 273 0.19 8.67 -13.02
C HIS A 273 0.37 7.15 -13.12
N GLY A 274 0.94 6.51 -12.10
CA GLY A 274 1.16 5.07 -12.10
C GLY A 274 2.52 4.63 -12.60
N VAL A 275 3.45 5.56 -12.75
CA VAL A 275 4.82 5.26 -13.15
C VAL A 275 5.66 4.95 -11.91
N VAL A 276 6.51 3.93 -12.04
CA VAL A 276 7.54 3.61 -11.07
C VAL A 276 8.91 3.91 -11.66
N THR A 277 9.68 4.73 -10.97
CA THR A 277 11.06 5.08 -11.29
C THR A 277 12.00 4.42 -10.31
N VAL A 278 12.88 3.53 -10.80
CA VAL A 278 13.92 2.88 -9.99
C VAL A 278 15.25 3.60 -10.19
N VAL A 279 15.89 3.94 -9.10
CA VAL A 279 17.09 4.79 -9.05
C VAL A 279 18.23 4.04 -8.36
N ASP A 280 19.44 4.12 -8.92
CA ASP A 280 20.66 3.78 -8.19
C ASP A 280 20.89 4.82 -7.09
N ALA A 281 20.78 4.41 -5.84
CA ALA A 281 20.79 5.32 -4.71
C ALA A 281 22.18 5.96 -4.45
N GLY A 282 23.26 5.32 -4.89
CA GLY A 282 24.61 5.84 -4.76
C GLY A 282 24.97 6.87 -5.82
N ARG A 283 24.51 6.63 -7.06
CA ARG A 283 24.77 7.48 -8.22
C ARG A 283 23.72 8.55 -8.45
N GLY A 284 22.52 8.38 -7.87
CA GLY A 284 21.38 9.25 -8.14
C GLY A 284 20.89 9.17 -9.60
N GLN A 285 21.03 8.02 -10.25
CA GLN A 285 20.69 7.84 -11.66
C GLN A 285 19.52 6.89 -11.82
N VAL A 286 18.60 7.21 -12.72
CA VAL A 286 17.49 6.33 -13.08
C VAL A 286 18.04 5.09 -13.76
N SER A 287 17.69 3.92 -13.22
CA SER A 287 18.01 2.61 -13.80
C SER A 287 16.86 2.01 -14.58
N GLN A 288 15.63 2.25 -14.14
CA GLN A 288 14.40 1.80 -14.79
C GLN A 288 13.29 2.83 -14.58
N ASP A 289 12.39 2.94 -15.56
CA ASP A 289 11.25 3.82 -15.51
C ASP A 289 10.13 3.20 -16.35
N PHE A 290 8.99 2.85 -15.71
CA PHE A 290 7.95 2.09 -16.39
C PHE A 290 6.56 2.34 -15.81
N PRO A 291 5.49 2.26 -16.63
CA PRO A 291 4.12 2.31 -16.16
C PRO A 291 3.79 1.03 -15.40
N ALA A 292 3.62 1.12 -14.08
CA ALA A 292 3.38 0.00 -13.19
C ALA A 292 1.91 -0.18 -12.78
N ALA A 293 1.11 0.90 -12.88
CA ALA A 293 -0.30 0.88 -12.49
C ALA A 293 -1.14 1.81 -13.36
N ARG A 294 -2.45 1.58 -13.40
CA ARG A 294 -3.42 2.53 -13.97
C ARG A 294 -3.87 3.51 -12.90
N GLY A 295 -3.27 4.70 -12.87
CA GLY A 295 -3.50 5.71 -11.83
C GLY A 295 -2.48 5.63 -10.70
N PRO A 296 -2.65 6.41 -9.62
CA PRO A 296 -1.61 6.65 -8.62
C PRO A 296 -1.06 5.37 -7.98
N VAL A 297 0.26 5.31 -7.83
CA VAL A 297 0.95 4.32 -7.01
C VAL A 297 0.96 4.83 -5.57
N TRP A 298 0.17 4.22 -4.71
CA TRP A 298 0.06 4.60 -3.30
C TRP A 298 0.88 3.75 -2.35
N ALA A 299 1.22 2.54 -2.78
CA ALA A 299 2.02 1.61 -2.00
C ALA A 299 3.09 0.98 -2.88
N LEU A 300 4.29 0.89 -2.36
CA LEU A 300 5.45 0.36 -3.06
C LEU A 300 6.38 -0.33 -2.07
N ALA A 301 6.80 -1.53 -2.39
CA ALA A 301 7.80 -2.25 -1.60
C ALA A 301 8.69 -3.10 -2.51
N PHE A 302 9.99 -3.16 -2.23
CA PHE A 302 10.83 -4.20 -2.81
C PHE A 302 10.44 -5.56 -2.25
N GLY A 303 10.40 -6.58 -3.09
CA GLY A 303 10.23 -7.97 -2.68
C GLY A 303 11.37 -8.44 -1.76
N PRO A 304 11.20 -9.58 -1.06
CA PRO A 304 12.12 -9.99 0.01
C PRO A 304 13.58 -10.15 -0.36
N GLN A 305 13.89 -10.49 -1.60
CA GLN A 305 15.28 -10.60 -2.13
C GLN A 305 15.62 -9.45 -3.10
N ASP A 306 14.83 -8.39 -3.10
CA ASP A 306 14.97 -7.27 -4.04
C ASP A 306 14.84 -7.66 -5.52
N GLU A 307 14.25 -8.83 -5.81
CA GLU A 307 14.05 -9.38 -7.14
C GLU A 307 12.84 -8.82 -7.87
N SER A 308 11.95 -8.15 -7.12
CA SER A 308 10.68 -7.63 -7.61
C SER A 308 10.27 -6.36 -6.89
N LEU A 309 9.30 -5.66 -7.46
CA LEU A 309 8.55 -4.59 -6.81
C LEU A 309 7.09 -5.00 -6.64
N LEU A 310 6.56 -4.76 -5.45
CA LEU A 310 5.16 -4.89 -5.10
C LEU A 310 4.52 -3.51 -5.24
N VAL A 311 3.53 -3.38 -6.10
CA VAL A 311 2.92 -2.08 -6.47
C VAL A 311 1.43 -2.10 -6.18
N GLY A 312 0.99 -1.24 -5.26
CA GLY A 312 -0.41 -1.02 -4.90
C GLY A 312 -0.88 0.38 -5.28
N GLY A 313 -2.17 0.53 -5.53
CA GLY A 313 -2.78 1.79 -5.94
C GLY A 313 -4.30 1.71 -5.98
N LEU A 314 -4.93 2.35 -6.99
CA LEU A 314 -6.40 2.36 -7.15
C LEU A 314 -7.02 0.97 -7.34
N GLY A 315 -6.25 0.01 -7.85
CA GLY A 315 -6.71 -1.36 -8.00
C GLY A 315 -6.82 -2.08 -6.65
N SER A 316 -7.63 -3.14 -6.61
CA SER A 316 -7.78 -4.01 -5.45
C SER A 316 -6.72 -5.12 -5.38
N ALA A 317 -5.79 -5.16 -6.30
CA ALA A 317 -4.68 -6.10 -6.35
C ALA A 317 -3.34 -5.37 -6.25
N VAL A 318 -2.34 -6.04 -5.66
CA VAL A 318 -0.94 -5.61 -5.73
C VAL A 318 -0.30 -6.28 -6.93
N ALA A 319 0.22 -5.51 -7.86
CA ALA A 319 1.01 -6.03 -8.97
C ALA A 319 2.42 -6.41 -8.50
N VAL A 320 2.94 -7.52 -9.01
CA VAL A 320 4.32 -7.97 -8.71
C VAL A 320 5.15 -7.82 -9.97
N TRP A 321 6.09 -6.87 -9.96
CA TRP A 321 6.95 -6.52 -11.07
C TRP A 321 8.35 -7.10 -10.88
N PRO A 322 8.76 -8.11 -11.66
CA PRO A 322 10.15 -8.58 -11.65
C PRO A 322 11.11 -7.47 -12.07
N LEU A 323 12.22 -7.31 -11.35
CA LEU A 323 13.27 -6.34 -11.65
C LEU A 323 14.39 -6.92 -12.52
N ASP A 324 14.32 -8.21 -12.85
CA ASP A 324 15.23 -8.84 -13.80
C ASP A 324 14.94 -8.29 -15.20
N PRO A 325 15.94 -7.65 -15.88
CA PRO A 325 15.76 -7.12 -17.23
C PRO A 325 15.42 -8.17 -18.29
N LEU A 326 15.66 -9.46 -18.00
CA LEU A 326 15.31 -10.58 -18.90
C LEU A 326 13.86 -11.08 -18.69
N ARG A 327 13.19 -10.67 -17.62
CA ARG A 327 11.79 -10.98 -17.33
C ARG A 327 10.95 -9.70 -17.34
N ARG A 328 10.88 -9.03 -18.49
CA ARG A 328 9.80 -8.05 -18.66
C ARG A 328 8.48 -8.84 -18.63
N PRO A 329 7.52 -8.48 -17.77
CA PRO A 329 6.16 -8.93 -17.96
C PRO A 329 5.80 -8.62 -19.42
N ALA A 330 5.20 -9.58 -20.13
CA ALA A 330 4.52 -9.26 -21.37
C ALA A 330 3.75 -7.96 -21.11
N GLU A 331 3.95 -6.96 -21.95
CA GLU A 331 3.34 -5.64 -21.83
C GLU A 331 1.98 -5.83 -21.20
N ILE A 332 1.70 -5.14 -20.08
CA ILE A 332 0.33 -5.10 -19.60
C ILE A 332 -0.39 -4.51 -20.78
N GLU A 333 -0.90 -5.39 -21.66
CA GLU A 333 -1.82 -4.97 -22.69
C GLU A 333 -2.82 -4.12 -21.95
N THR A 334 -2.69 -2.81 -22.16
CA THR A 334 -3.80 -1.91 -21.97
C THR A 334 -4.84 -2.46 -22.92
N ARG A 335 -5.56 -3.49 -22.47
CA ARG A 335 -6.77 -3.92 -23.11
C ARG A 335 -7.66 -2.69 -23.00
N GLU A 336 -7.44 -1.77 -23.95
CA GLU A 336 -8.50 -0.88 -24.35
C GLU A 336 -9.68 -1.83 -24.49
N ARG A 337 -10.61 -1.76 -23.56
CA ARG A 337 -11.93 -2.28 -23.83
C ARG A 337 -12.41 -1.51 -25.03
N SER A 338 -12.18 -2.06 -26.22
CA SER A 338 -12.88 -1.75 -27.46
C SER A 338 -14.32 -2.27 -27.31
N GLY A 339 -15.00 -1.74 -26.27
CA GLY A 339 -16.43 -1.79 -26.10
C GLY A 339 -17.02 -0.44 -26.50
N PRO A 340 -18.33 -0.36 -26.75
CA PRO A 340 -18.99 0.91 -27.02
C PRO A 340 -18.62 1.91 -25.92
N ALA A 341 -18.36 3.17 -26.32
CA ALA A 341 -17.90 4.23 -25.43
C ALA A 341 -18.77 4.26 -24.15
N ALA A 342 -18.15 4.08 -22.99
CA ALA A 342 -18.85 4.05 -21.71
C ALA A 342 -19.76 5.28 -21.56
N SER A 343 -21.00 5.07 -21.10
CA SER A 343 -21.92 6.18 -20.82
C SER A 343 -21.36 7.11 -19.74
N ASN A 344 -21.84 8.34 -19.64
CA ASN A 344 -21.41 9.23 -18.58
C ASN A 344 -21.72 8.63 -17.20
N GLY A 345 -22.87 8.00 -17.02
CA GLY A 345 -23.22 7.32 -15.76
C GLY A 345 -22.27 6.18 -15.41
N GLU A 346 -21.88 5.36 -16.40
CA GLU A 346 -20.86 4.31 -16.21
C GLU A 346 -19.52 4.91 -15.79
N ARG A 347 -19.07 5.99 -16.44
CA ARG A 347 -17.84 6.68 -16.05
C ARG A 347 -17.90 7.24 -14.61
N GLN A 348 -19.04 7.80 -14.21
CA GLN A 348 -19.24 8.30 -12.84
C GLN A 348 -19.19 7.14 -11.83
N PHE A 349 -19.83 6.01 -12.13
CA PHE A 349 -19.78 4.82 -11.31
C PHE A 349 -18.35 4.28 -11.16
N GLU A 350 -17.62 4.11 -12.27
CA GLU A 350 -16.24 3.63 -12.29
C GLU A 350 -15.31 4.52 -11.45
N ARG A 351 -15.50 5.85 -11.53
CA ARG A 351 -14.66 6.83 -10.83
C ARG A 351 -14.97 6.98 -9.35
N LYS A 352 -16.24 6.80 -8.93
CA LYS A 352 -16.70 7.18 -7.60
C LYS A 352 -17.23 6.02 -6.75
N CYS A 353 -17.76 4.96 -7.37
CA CYS A 353 -18.50 3.93 -6.66
C CYS A 353 -17.82 2.56 -6.70
N ARG A 354 -17.25 2.18 -7.84
CA ARG A 354 -16.69 0.84 -8.09
C ARG A 354 -15.60 0.43 -7.11
N ILE A 355 -14.86 1.41 -6.61
CA ILE A 355 -13.79 1.19 -5.63
C ILE A 355 -14.31 0.46 -4.38
N CYS A 356 -15.52 0.84 -3.92
CA CYS A 356 -16.12 0.32 -2.69
C CYS A 356 -17.27 -0.65 -2.95
N HIS A 357 -17.94 -0.56 -4.10
CA HIS A 357 -19.19 -1.26 -4.38
C HIS A 357 -19.11 -2.18 -5.60
N THR A 358 -19.87 -3.29 -5.58
CA THR A 358 -20.13 -4.13 -6.76
C THR A 358 -21.55 -3.92 -7.25
N LEU A 359 -21.78 -4.24 -8.54
CA LEU A 359 -23.13 -4.25 -9.14
C LEU A 359 -23.75 -5.64 -9.13
N THR A 360 -22.96 -6.68 -8.87
CA THR A 360 -23.37 -8.09 -8.87
C THR A 360 -23.54 -8.60 -7.44
N PRO A 361 -24.33 -9.67 -7.25
CA PRO A 361 -24.36 -10.37 -5.97
C PRO A 361 -22.97 -10.93 -5.70
N ASP A 362 -22.29 -10.35 -4.74
CA ASP A 362 -20.91 -10.68 -4.40
C ASP A 362 -20.82 -10.82 -2.88
N THR A 363 -20.22 -11.90 -2.42
CA THR A 363 -19.87 -12.14 -1.02
C THR A 363 -18.47 -11.63 -0.69
N ALA A 364 -17.74 -11.09 -1.68
CA ALA A 364 -16.44 -10.49 -1.44
C ALA A 364 -16.58 -9.31 -0.47
N ARG A 365 -15.73 -9.30 0.55
CA ARG A 365 -15.68 -8.21 1.52
C ARG A 365 -15.12 -6.96 0.84
N ARG A 366 -15.92 -5.90 0.81
CA ARG A 366 -15.57 -4.60 0.24
C ARG A 366 -15.84 -3.50 1.26
N ALA A 367 -15.26 -2.33 1.02
CA ALA A 367 -15.49 -1.14 1.85
C ALA A 367 -16.96 -0.69 1.86
N GLY A 368 -17.72 -0.99 0.80
CA GLY A 368 -19.15 -0.74 0.68
C GLY A 368 -19.95 -1.99 0.36
N PRO A 369 -21.24 -2.03 0.69
CA PRO A 369 -22.12 -3.15 0.38
C PRO A 369 -22.33 -3.28 -1.13
N THR A 370 -22.71 -4.47 -1.60
CA THR A 370 -23.12 -4.63 -3.01
C THR A 370 -24.32 -3.75 -3.35
N LEU A 371 -24.29 -3.13 -4.52
CA LEU A 371 -25.41 -2.36 -5.07
C LEU A 371 -26.39 -3.24 -5.87
N HIS A 372 -26.16 -4.55 -5.97
CA HIS A 372 -27.10 -5.45 -6.61
C HIS A 372 -28.50 -5.29 -6.00
N ARG A 373 -29.52 -5.09 -6.82
CA ARG A 373 -30.90 -4.76 -6.40
C ARG A 373 -30.97 -3.56 -5.45
N LEU A 374 -30.26 -2.48 -5.80
CA LEU A 374 -30.17 -1.28 -4.97
C LEU A 374 -31.54 -0.66 -4.74
N PHE A 375 -32.25 -0.34 -5.83
CA PHE A 375 -33.50 0.40 -5.75
C PHE A 375 -34.64 -0.45 -5.18
N GLY A 376 -35.38 0.13 -4.26
CA GLY A 376 -36.43 -0.56 -3.47
C GLY A 376 -35.90 -1.28 -2.23
N ARG A 377 -34.57 -1.35 -2.03
CA ARG A 377 -33.94 -1.97 -0.87
C ARG A 377 -33.83 -0.99 0.29
N ARG A 378 -34.22 -1.42 1.50
CA ARG A 378 -34.01 -0.65 2.72
C ARG A 378 -32.50 -0.56 3.01
N ILE A 379 -32.06 0.59 3.50
CA ILE A 379 -30.67 0.79 3.91
C ILE A 379 -30.29 -0.15 5.07
N GLY A 380 -29.02 -0.50 5.18
CA GLY A 380 -28.55 -1.34 6.29
C GLY A 380 -28.92 -2.83 6.19
N THR A 381 -29.48 -3.32 5.04
CA THR A 381 -30.07 -4.68 4.95
C THR A 381 -29.29 -5.67 4.10
N VAL A 382 -28.11 -5.33 3.56
CA VAL A 382 -27.29 -6.32 2.83
C VAL A 382 -26.71 -7.32 3.82
N ALA A 383 -27.04 -8.59 3.63
CA ALA A 383 -26.61 -9.66 4.51
C ALA A 383 -25.06 -9.76 4.56
N GLY A 384 -24.51 -9.94 5.76
CA GLY A 384 -23.06 -10.10 5.97
C GLY A 384 -22.21 -8.83 5.88
N TYR A 385 -22.82 -7.66 5.59
CA TYR A 385 -22.10 -6.40 5.60
C TYR A 385 -22.21 -5.71 6.98
N PRO A 386 -21.09 -5.29 7.61
CA PRO A 386 -21.09 -4.68 8.95
C PRO A 386 -21.48 -3.19 8.90
N TYR A 387 -22.77 -2.92 8.90
CA TYR A 387 -23.31 -1.56 8.99
C TYR A 387 -23.12 -0.95 10.39
N SER A 388 -23.09 0.38 10.47
CA SER A 388 -23.24 1.07 11.75
C SER A 388 -24.68 0.92 12.30
N GLU A 389 -24.85 1.06 13.62
CA GLU A 389 -26.17 1.01 14.25
C GLU A 389 -27.14 2.05 13.66
N ALA A 390 -26.65 3.24 13.33
CA ALA A 390 -27.43 4.29 12.69
C ALA A 390 -28.05 3.86 11.36
N LEU A 391 -27.36 3.02 10.58
CA LEU A 391 -27.86 2.55 9.29
C LEU A 391 -28.76 1.32 9.42
N THR A 392 -28.48 0.42 10.36
CA THR A 392 -29.31 -0.76 10.60
C THR A 392 -30.69 -0.40 11.17
N GLY A 393 -30.79 0.69 11.93
CA GLY A 393 -32.02 1.23 12.48
C GLY A 393 -32.82 2.15 11.54
N SER A 394 -32.31 2.45 10.34
CA SER A 394 -32.94 3.40 9.42
C SER A 394 -34.06 2.75 8.61
N ASP A 395 -35.19 3.45 8.42
CA ASP A 395 -36.28 3.05 7.52
C ASP A 395 -36.14 3.59 6.10
N LEU A 396 -35.02 4.28 5.80
CA LEU A 396 -34.79 4.84 4.50
C LEU A 396 -34.65 3.74 3.43
N VAL A 397 -35.35 3.95 2.30
CA VAL A 397 -35.29 3.06 1.14
C VAL A 397 -34.54 3.75 0.01
N TRP A 398 -33.68 3.00 -0.67
CA TRP A 398 -32.96 3.50 -1.83
C TRP A 398 -33.92 3.69 -3.01
N THR A 399 -34.11 4.93 -3.43
CA THR A 399 -34.81 5.35 -4.65
C THR A 399 -33.89 6.22 -5.49
N PRO A 400 -34.22 6.52 -6.76
CA PRO A 400 -33.50 7.50 -7.56
C PRO A 400 -33.34 8.83 -6.83
N GLU A 401 -34.37 9.31 -6.15
CA GLU A 401 -34.39 10.58 -5.41
C GLU A 401 -33.46 10.53 -4.20
N THR A 402 -33.46 9.45 -3.42
CA THR A 402 -32.58 9.31 -2.24
C THR A 402 -31.11 9.16 -2.64
N VAL A 403 -30.83 8.55 -3.78
CA VAL A 403 -29.48 8.50 -4.34
C VAL A 403 -29.05 9.88 -4.87
N ASP A 404 -29.95 10.64 -5.50
CA ASP A 404 -29.65 12.03 -5.91
C ASP A 404 -29.32 12.90 -4.70
N GLN A 405 -30.14 12.84 -3.64
CA GLN A 405 -29.92 13.59 -2.40
C GLN A 405 -28.58 13.20 -1.73
N LEU A 406 -28.25 11.91 -1.67
CA LEU A 406 -26.99 11.43 -1.12
C LEU A 406 -25.79 12.13 -1.77
N PHE A 407 -25.79 12.26 -3.09
CA PHE A 407 -24.71 12.88 -3.82
C PHE A 407 -24.83 14.42 -3.93
N ALA A 408 -26.02 14.99 -3.82
CA ALA A 408 -26.21 16.43 -3.80
C ALA A 408 -25.79 17.05 -2.48
N GLU A 409 -26.20 16.44 -1.36
CA GLU A 409 -25.96 16.96 0.00
C GLU A 409 -24.62 16.48 0.57
N GLY A 410 -24.20 15.27 0.19
CA GLY A 410 -23.04 14.54 0.69
C GLY A 410 -23.45 13.45 1.69
N PRO A 411 -22.68 12.33 1.71
CA PRO A 411 -22.99 11.19 2.56
C PRO A 411 -23.06 11.49 4.05
N ASP A 412 -22.20 12.38 4.52
CA ASP A 412 -22.12 12.83 5.92
C ASP A 412 -23.37 13.59 6.39
N HIS A 413 -23.99 14.35 5.49
CA HIS A 413 -25.20 15.13 5.76
C HIS A 413 -26.47 14.29 5.59
N PHE A 414 -26.53 13.55 4.47
CA PHE A 414 -27.71 12.76 4.13
C PHE A 414 -27.86 11.48 4.97
N LEU A 415 -26.73 10.87 5.34
CA LEU A 415 -26.66 9.61 6.11
C LEU A 415 -25.70 9.76 7.30
N PRO A 416 -26.06 10.48 8.34
CA PRO A 416 -25.23 10.58 9.55
C PRO A 416 -24.87 9.20 10.10
N GLY A 417 -23.56 8.98 10.39
CA GLY A 417 -23.03 7.69 10.83
C GLY A 417 -22.66 6.72 9.71
N THR A 418 -22.77 7.13 8.44
CA THR A 418 -22.21 6.36 7.31
C THR A 418 -20.70 6.33 7.34
N LYS A 419 -20.12 5.20 6.92
CA LYS A 419 -18.67 5.07 6.65
C LYS A 419 -18.31 5.44 5.20
N MET A 420 -19.28 5.84 4.39
CA MET A 420 -19.06 6.26 3.02
C MET A 420 -18.20 7.54 3.00
N PRO A 421 -17.10 7.59 2.25
CA PRO A 421 -16.29 8.80 2.13
C PRO A 421 -17.09 9.98 1.58
N LEU A 422 -16.71 11.21 1.95
CA LEU A 422 -17.36 12.42 1.43
C LEU A 422 -17.24 12.45 -0.10
N GLN A 423 -18.35 12.26 -0.79
CA GLN A 423 -18.45 12.28 -2.24
C GLN A 423 -19.63 13.14 -2.67
N LYS A 424 -19.39 14.42 -2.85
CA LYS A 424 -20.41 15.35 -3.33
C LYS A 424 -20.32 15.48 -4.86
N MET A 425 -21.46 15.41 -5.54
CA MET A 425 -21.59 15.65 -6.98
C MET A 425 -22.45 16.88 -7.20
N THR A 426 -21.82 18.02 -7.47
CA THR A 426 -22.51 19.30 -7.65
C THR A 426 -23.26 19.38 -8.97
N ASN A 427 -22.81 18.66 -10.01
CA ASN A 427 -23.45 18.66 -11.32
C ASN A 427 -24.68 17.73 -11.33
N ALA A 428 -25.87 18.30 -11.45
CA ALA A 428 -27.11 17.54 -11.48
C ALA A 428 -27.23 16.56 -12.67
N ARG A 429 -26.64 16.90 -13.82
CA ARG A 429 -26.63 16.00 -14.99
C ARG A 429 -25.79 14.76 -14.73
N ASP A 430 -24.61 14.91 -14.13
CA ASP A 430 -23.76 13.76 -13.79
C ASP A 430 -24.46 12.85 -12.77
N ARG A 431 -25.23 13.40 -11.82
CA ARG A 431 -26.03 12.61 -10.88
C ARG A 431 -27.15 11.85 -11.58
N ALA A 432 -27.90 12.52 -12.47
CA ALA A 432 -28.96 11.88 -13.24
C ALA A 432 -28.42 10.73 -14.12
N ASP A 433 -27.31 10.98 -14.83
CA ASP A 433 -26.66 9.96 -15.67
C ASP A 433 -26.17 8.75 -14.84
N LEU A 434 -25.61 9.00 -13.63
CA LEU A 434 -25.19 7.95 -12.70
C LEU A 434 -26.40 7.12 -12.24
N ILE A 435 -27.50 7.75 -11.87
CA ILE A 435 -28.71 7.08 -11.39
C ILE A 435 -29.31 6.22 -12.51
N GLU A 436 -29.42 6.74 -13.72
CA GLU A 436 -29.91 5.98 -14.88
C GLU A 436 -29.03 4.74 -15.15
N TYR A 437 -27.71 4.89 -15.01
CA TYR A 437 -26.80 3.75 -15.12
C TYR A 437 -27.05 2.72 -14.02
N LEU A 438 -27.15 3.16 -12.75
CA LEU A 438 -27.39 2.27 -11.61
C LEU A 438 -28.75 1.53 -11.74
N GLU A 439 -29.81 2.18 -12.20
CA GLU A 439 -31.10 1.53 -12.44
C GLU A 439 -31.02 0.37 -13.43
N LYS A 440 -30.16 0.48 -14.45
CA LYS A 440 -29.93 -0.56 -15.45
C LYS A 440 -29.00 -1.66 -14.93
N ALA A 441 -27.95 -1.26 -14.22
CA ALA A 441 -26.83 -2.13 -13.87
C ALA A 441 -27.02 -2.91 -12.55
N THR A 442 -28.00 -2.52 -11.71
CA THR A 442 -28.25 -3.16 -10.40
C THR A 442 -29.51 -4.04 -10.35
N ARG A 443 -30.16 -4.28 -11.48
CA ARG A 443 -31.37 -5.12 -11.60
C ARG A 443 -31.14 -6.58 -11.25
#